data_1fd0d2f6107e16cb0d02ff2546fdc2ae
#
_entry.id   1fd0d2f6107e16cb0d02ff2546fdc2ae
#
_cell.length_a   1.000
_cell.length_b   1.000
_cell.length_c   1.000
_cell.angle_alpha   90.00
_cell.angle_beta   90.00
_cell.angle_gamma   90.00
#
_symmetry.space_group_name_H-M   'P 1'
#
loop_
_entity.id
_entity.type
_entity.pdbx_description
1 polymer ?
#
loop_
_entity_poly.entity_id
_entity_poly.type
_entity_poly.pdbx_seq_one_letter_code
_entity_poly.pdbx_strand_id
1 'polypeptide(L)'
;ISKNTISSISENGGNIKTFEELQREMQLRSDPSYLQTISMNELFDTQYRSKQPLIDGLLYPGTYIFAGSPKLGKSFLMAQLAYHVSTGTPLWNYTTRKGTVLYLALEDDYRRLQERLYRMFGTESTDNLYFSVSASQLGNGLDEQLARFVAEHKDTKLIIIDTLQKVREVGGDNYSYANDYQIMARLKSFADAHGLCLLLVHHTRKQNADDKFDMIS
;
A
#
# COMPACT_ATOMS: atom_id res chain seq x y z
N ILE A 1 -35.23 -35.12 8.60
CA ILE A 1 -34.62 -33.83 8.93
C ILE A 1 -33.42 -33.69 8.01
N SER A 2 -33.57 -32.82 7.02
CA SER A 2 -32.60 -32.60 5.93
C SER A 2 -31.30 -31.94 6.47
N LYS A 3 -30.15 -32.60 6.28
CA LYS A 3 -28.82 -32.00 6.51
C LYS A 3 -28.55 -31.07 5.34
N ASN A 4 -28.63 -29.77 5.56
CA ASN A 4 -28.21 -28.78 4.61
C ASN A 4 -26.67 -28.84 4.50
N THR A 5 -26.19 -29.48 3.45
CA THR A 5 -24.78 -29.39 3.03
C THR A 5 -24.59 -28.04 2.36
N ILE A 6 -24.04 -27.09 3.07
CA ILE A 6 -23.56 -25.84 2.46
C ILE A 6 -22.20 -26.17 1.85
N SER A 7 -22.16 -26.42 0.55
CA SER A 7 -20.92 -26.50 -0.21
C SER A 7 -20.41 -25.09 -0.46
N SER A 8 -19.43 -24.63 0.31
CA SER A 8 -18.66 -23.45 -0.07
C SER A 8 -17.74 -23.84 -1.23
N ILE A 9 -18.02 -23.30 -2.40
CA ILE A 9 -17.14 -23.42 -3.56
C ILE A 9 -15.88 -22.61 -3.25
N SER A 10 -14.79 -23.32 -2.95
CA SER A 10 -13.46 -22.69 -2.94
C SER A 10 -13.10 -22.36 -4.38
N GLU A 11 -12.95 -21.11 -4.73
CA GLU A 11 -12.49 -20.65 -6.05
C GLU A 11 -11.02 -21.01 -6.36
N ASN A 12 -10.36 -21.70 -5.45
CA ASN A 12 -9.00 -22.25 -5.63
C ASN A 12 -9.13 -23.76 -5.58
N GLY A 13 -8.89 -24.48 -6.64
CA GLY A 13 -9.01 -25.93 -6.85
C GLY A 13 -8.52 -26.87 -5.72
N GLY A 14 -8.83 -26.55 -4.48
CA GLY A 14 -8.55 -27.30 -3.27
C GLY A 14 -9.74 -28.17 -2.87
N ASN A 15 -9.47 -29.27 -2.17
CA ASN A 15 -10.46 -30.20 -1.64
C ASN A 15 -11.61 -29.47 -0.93
N ILE A 16 -12.85 -29.85 -1.26
CA ILE A 16 -14.08 -29.35 -0.60
C ILE A 16 -14.01 -29.77 0.88
N LYS A 17 -13.79 -28.80 1.79
CA LYS A 17 -13.80 -29.05 3.24
C LYS A 17 -15.24 -29.16 3.74
N THR A 18 -15.47 -30.08 4.64
CA THR A 18 -16.74 -30.17 5.34
C THR A 18 -16.95 -29.01 6.31
N PHE A 19 -18.17 -28.74 6.70
CA PHE A 19 -18.48 -27.69 7.69
C PHE A 19 -17.78 -27.94 9.03
N GLU A 20 -17.66 -29.20 9.44
CA GLU A 20 -16.97 -29.61 10.67
C GLU A 20 -15.46 -29.33 10.59
N GLU A 21 -14.84 -29.59 9.44
CA GLU A 21 -13.43 -29.27 9.20
C GLU A 21 -13.17 -27.76 9.21
N LEU A 22 -14.08 -26.96 8.63
CA LEU A 22 -13.99 -25.50 8.67
C LEU A 22 -14.14 -24.96 10.10
N GLN A 23 -15.09 -25.47 10.88
CA GLN A 23 -15.25 -25.09 12.28
C GLN A 23 -14.02 -25.43 13.11
N ARG A 24 -13.46 -26.63 12.94
CA ARG A 24 -12.25 -27.06 13.63
C ARG A 24 -11.04 -26.19 13.26
N GLU A 25 -10.91 -25.84 11.99
CA GLU A 25 -9.84 -24.95 11.52
C GLU A 25 -9.99 -23.54 12.09
N MET A 26 -11.21 -22.99 12.13
CA MET A 26 -11.48 -21.70 12.77
C MET A 26 -11.14 -21.72 14.28
N GLN A 27 -11.47 -22.81 14.96
CA GLN A 27 -11.20 -22.99 16.38
C GLN A 27 -9.69 -23.11 16.65
N LEU A 28 -8.95 -23.84 15.81
CA LEU A 28 -7.49 -23.92 15.87
C LEU A 28 -6.83 -22.55 15.62
N ARG A 29 -7.32 -21.80 14.64
CA ARG A 29 -6.78 -20.44 14.32
C ARG A 29 -7.02 -19.43 15.43
N SER A 30 -7.98 -19.64 16.31
CA SER A 30 -8.24 -18.79 17.48
C SER A 30 -7.35 -19.13 18.68
N ASP A 31 -6.63 -20.25 18.67
CA ASP A 31 -5.69 -20.63 19.71
C ASP A 31 -4.35 -19.89 19.52
N PRO A 32 -3.92 -19.04 20.47
CA PRO A 32 -2.65 -18.31 20.35
C PRO A 32 -1.42 -19.19 20.27
N SER A 33 -1.50 -20.46 20.71
CA SER A 33 -0.42 -21.43 20.63
C SER A 33 -0.32 -22.15 19.29
N TYR A 34 -1.33 -22.00 18.42
CA TYR A 34 -1.39 -22.67 17.13
C TYR A 34 -0.58 -21.93 16.07
N LEU A 35 0.49 -22.55 15.59
CA LEU A 35 1.26 -22.05 14.44
C LEU A 35 0.71 -22.69 13.14
N GLN A 36 0.10 -21.89 12.30
CA GLN A 36 -0.35 -22.35 10.99
C GLN A 36 0.87 -22.66 10.09
N THR A 37 1.04 -23.91 9.74
CA THR A 37 2.12 -24.38 8.88
C THR A 37 1.59 -25.05 7.64
N ILE A 38 2.37 -25.06 6.59
CA ILE A 38 2.14 -25.77 5.34
C ILE A 38 3.42 -26.55 5.01
N SER A 39 3.28 -27.79 4.55
CA SER A 39 4.42 -28.58 4.09
C SER A 39 4.96 -28.04 2.75
N MET A 40 6.20 -28.34 2.43
CA MET A 40 6.80 -27.97 1.13
C MET A 40 6.03 -28.58 -0.05
N ASN A 41 5.53 -29.81 0.08
CA ASN A 41 4.72 -30.44 -0.96
C ASN A 41 3.41 -29.70 -1.17
N GLU A 42 2.65 -29.41 -0.09
CA GLU A 42 1.43 -28.63 -0.16
C GLU A 42 1.68 -27.22 -0.72
N LEU A 43 2.82 -26.58 -0.38
CA LEU A 43 3.20 -25.29 -0.92
C LEU A 43 3.38 -25.33 -2.45
N PHE A 44 4.01 -26.39 -2.97
CA PHE A 44 4.21 -26.57 -4.41
C PHE A 44 2.94 -26.95 -5.16
N ASP A 45 2.07 -27.72 -4.53
CA ASP A 45 0.78 -28.14 -5.11
C ASP A 45 -0.27 -27.02 -5.06
N THR A 46 -0.06 -26.01 -4.20
CA THR A 46 -1.00 -24.89 -4.06
C THR A 46 -0.79 -23.86 -5.17
N GLN A 47 -1.82 -23.61 -5.97
CA GLN A 47 -1.81 -22.54 -6.95
C GLN A 47 -2.05 -21.20 -6.29
N TYR A 48 -0.99 -20.41 -6.11
CA TYR A 48 -1.10 -19.03 -5.67
C TYR A 48 -1.37 -18.10 -6.86
N ARG A 49 -2.41 -17.28 -6.75
CA ARG A 49 -2.66 -16.26 -7.77
C ARG A 49 -1.50 -15.25 -7.76
N SER A 50 -0.83 -15.11 -8.91
CA SER A 50 0.17 -14.06 -9.09
C SER A 50 -0.46 -12.68 -8.91
N LYS A 51 0.12 -11.85 -8.06
CA LYS A 51 -0.29 -10.44 -7.94
C LYS A 51 0.00 -9.74 -9.27
N GLN A 52 -1.04 -9.24 -9.91
CA GLN A 52 -0.87 -8.48 -11.16
C GLN A 52 -0.09 -7.19 -10.90
N PRO A 53 0.96 -6.88 -11.68
CA PRO A 53 1.72 -5.64 -11.51
C PRO A 53 0.82 -4.42 -11.72
N LEU A 54 1.14 -3.35 -11.01
CA LEU A 54 0.56 -2.04 -11.23
C LEU A 54 1.25 -1.32 -12.39
N ILE A 55 2.58 -1.42 -12.41
CA ILE A 55 3.44 -1.03 -13.52
C ILE A 55 4.32 -2.24 -13.82
N ASP A 56 4.21 -2.78 -15.02
CA ASP A 56 4.81 -4.06 -15.38
C ASP A 56 6.33 -4.05 -15.17
N GLY A 57 6.85 -5.07 -14.50
CA GLY A 57 8.27 -5.18 -14.18
C GLY A 57 8.81 -4.17 -13.15
N LEU A 58 7.99 -3.19 -12.69
CA LEU A 58 8.45 -2.13 -11.80
C LEU A 58 7.72 -2.08 -10.47
N LEU A 59 6.38 -2.16 -10.44
CA LEU A 59 5.59 -1.89 -9.24
C LEU A 59 4.44 -2.88 -9.11
N TYR A 60 4.39 -3.57 -7.98
CA TYR A 60 3.38 -4.57 -7.64
C TYR A 60 2.54 -4.12 -6.43
N PRO A 61 1.37 -4.74 -6.16
CA PRO A 61 0.69 -4.55 -4.88
C PRO A 61 1.59 -4.89 -3.70
N GLY A 62 1.66 -4.00 -2.72
CA GLY A 62 2.53 -4.09 -1.55
C GLY A 62 2.92 -2.72 -1.03
N THR A 63 3.82 -2.66 -0.05
CA THR A 63 4.27 -1.41 0.56
C THR A 63 5.73 -1.15 0.23
N TYR A 64 6.02 0.06 -0.24
CA TYR A 64 7.34 0.50 -0.67
C TYR A 64 7.73 1.81 0.00
N ILE A 65 9.01 1.95 0.33
CA ILE A 65 9.59 3.20 0.81
C ILE A 65 10.44 3.79 -0.31
N PHE A 66 10.14 5.05 -0.67
CA PHE A 66 10.94 5.81 -1.60
C PHE A 66 11.75 6.86 -0.83
N ALA A 67 12.97 6.48 -0.45
CA ALA A 67 13.84 7.29 0.39
C ALA A 67 14.83 8.13 -0.45
N GLY A 68 15.18 9.30 0.06
CA GLY A 68 16.21 10.15 -0.55
C GLY A 68 16.27 11.55 0.03
N SER A 69 17.37 12.26 -0.21
CA SER A 69 17.57 13.62 0.27
C SER A 69 16.48 14.58 -0.23
N PRO A 70 16.15 15.65 0.52
CA PRO A 70 15.23 16.68 0.05
C PRO A 70 15.65 17.26 -1.32
N LYS A 71 14.68 17.74 -2.10
CA LYS A 71 14.88 18.42 -3.40
C LYS A 71 15.43 17.54 -4.55
N LEU A 72 15.45 16.22 -4.42
CA LEU A 72 15.85 15.29 -5.50
C LEU A 72 14.74 15.01 -6.54
N GLY A 73 13.61 15.70 -6.49
CA GLY A 73 12.51 15.48 -7.44
C GLY A 73 11.58 14.30 -7.09
N LYS A 74 11.65 13.78 -5.85
CA LYS A 74 10.79 12.65 -5.42
C LYS A 74 9.31 12.90 -5.69
N SER A 75 8.77 14.05 -5.29
CA SER A 75 7.36 14.40 -5.48
C SER A 75 6.98 14.55 -6.97
N PHE A 76 7.93 14.90 -7.85
CA PHE A 76 7.69 14.89 -9.29
C PHE A 76 7.54 13.46 -9.83
N LEU A 77 8.40 12.55 -9.40
CA LEU A 77 8.29 11.14 -9.78
C LEU A 77 6.99 10.53 -9.21
N MET A 78 6.62 10.85 -7.96
CA MET A 78 5.34 10.41 -7.38
C MET A 78 4.14 10.92 -8.17
N ALA A 79 4.13 12.18 -8.58
CA ALA A 79 3.09 12.74 -9.42
C ALA A 79 3.02 12.04 -10.81
N GLN A 80 4.17 11.71 -11.39
CA GLN A 80 4.25 10.98 -12.66
C GLN A 80 3.69 9.56 -12.51
N LEU A 81 4.10 8.80 -11.49
CA LEU A 81 3.54 7.48 -11.20
C LEU A 81 2.02 7.55 -10.99
N ALA A 82 1.55 8.53 -10.21
CA ALA A 82 0.13 8.73 -9.94
C ALA A 82 -0.68 9.00 -11.21
N TYR A 83 -0.18 9.88 -12.08
CA TYR A 83 -0.83 10.22 -13.34
C TYR A 83 -0.93 9.00 -14.26
N HIS A 84 0.18 8.29 -14.50
CA HIS A 84 0.19 7.14 -15.40
C HIS A 84 -0.69 5.99 -14.90
N VAL A 85 -0.73 5.73 -13.59
CA VAL A 85 -1.64 4.74 -13.00
C VAL A 85 -3.10 5.17 -13.14
N SER A 86 -3.42 6.44 -12.90
CA SER A 86 -4.80 6.93 -12.97
C SER A 86 -5.36 6.97 -14.39
N THR A 87 -4.52 7.18 -15.38
CA THR A 87 -4.89 7.21 -16.80
C THR A 87 -4.77 5.85 -17.49
N GLY A 88 -3.89 4.97 -16.99
CA GLY A 88 -3.51 3.71 -17.64
C GLY A 88 -2.57 3.90 -18.83
N THR A 89 -1.99 5.09 -18.99
CA THR A 89 -0.99 5.35 -20.01
C THR A 89 0.36 4.74 -19.62
N PRO A 90 1.14 4.18 -20.58
CA PRO A 90 2.44 3.61 -20.26
C PRO A 90 3.37 4.62 -19.59
N LEU A 91 4.07 4.19 -18.53
CA LEU A 91 5.15 4.96 -17.93
C LEU A 91 6.47 4.56 -18.59
N TRP A 92 7.10 5.48 -19.30
CA TRP A 92 8.26 5.17 -20.15
C TRP A 92 7.90 4.00 -21.12
N ASN A 93 8.58 2.86 -21.00
CA ASN A 93 8.31 1.66 -21.80
C ASN A 93 7.53 0.58 -21.03
N TYR A 94 7.04 0.89 -19.81
CA TYR A 94 6.34 -0.06 -18.96
C TYR A 94 4.83 0.08 -19.11
N THR A 95 4.15 -1.02 -19.34
CA THR A 95 2.68 -1.06 -19.33
C THR A 95 2.16 -0.75 -17.93
N THR A 96 1.16 0.11 -17.86
CA THR A 96 0.57 0.56 -16.59
C THR A 96 -0.89 0.11 -16.50
N ARG A 97 -1.26 -0.45 -15.38
CA ARG A 97 -2.63 -0.86 -15.10
C ARG A 97 -3.42 0.30 -14.53
N LYS A 98 -4.48 0.70 -15.24
CA LYS A 98 -5.37 1.78 -14.81
C LYS A 98 -6.08 1.45 -13.49
N GLY A 99 -6.21 2.46 -12.63
CA GLY A 99 -7.00 2.41 -11.40
C GLY A 99 -7.02 3.74 -10.68
N THR A 100 -7.84 3.83 -9.64
CA THR A 100 -7.92 5.02 -8.80
C THR A 100 -6.65 5.17 -7.95
N VAL A 101 -6.19 6.42 -7.85
CA VAL A 101 -5.00 6.82 -7.10
C VAL A 101 -5.36 7.86 -6.06
N LEU A 102 -4.90 7.66 -4.83
CA LEU A 102 -4.90 8.68 -3.78
C LEU A 102 -3.46 9.18 -3.56
N TYR A 103 -3.26 10.50 -3.66
CA TYR A 103 -1.98 11.12 -3.38
C TYR A 103 -2.11 12.10 -2.21
N LEU A 104 -1.60 11.73 -1.05
CA LEU A 104 -1.46 12.60 0.12
C LEU A 104 -0.19 13.44 -0.03
N ALA A 105 -0.33 14.66 -0.54
CA ALA A 105 0.75 15.62 -0.78
C ALA A 105 0.92 16.56 0.43
N LEU A 106 1.37 16.00 1.56
CA LEU A 106 1.29 16.64 2.89
C LEU A 106 2.33 17.75 3.14
N GLU A 107 3.26 17.96 2.21
CA GLU A 107 4.21 19.09 2.24
C GLU A 107 3.84 20.18 1.23
N ASP A 108 2.72 20.03 0.55
CA ASP A 108 2.25 20.94 -0.48
C ASP A 108 0.97 21.70 -0.07
N ASP A 109 0.62 22.70 -0.88
CA ASP A 109 -0.70 23.30 -0.94
C ASP A 109 -1.31 23.06 -2.33
N TYR A 110 -2.63 23.23 -2.45
CA TYR A 110 -3.33 22.95 -3.71
C TYR A 110 -2.86 23.84 -4.88
N ARG A 111 -2.46 25.09 -4.63
CA ARG A 111 -1.97 25.98 -5.66
C ARG A 111 -0.62 25.49 -6.24
N ARG A 112 0.35 25.16 -5.37
CA ARG A 112 1.65 24.62 -5.77
C ARG A 112 1.51 23.29 -6.49
N LEU A 113 0.59 22.45 -6.01
CA LEU A 113 0.28 21.17 -6.62
C LEU A 113 -0.31 21.37 -8.03
N GLN A 114 -1.27 22.28 -8.20
CA GLN A 114 -1.86 22.64 -9.48
C GLN A 114 -0.80 23.16 -10.46
N GLU A 115 0.05 24.09 -10.04
CA GLU A 115 1.14 24.64 -10.87
C GLU A 115 2.12 23.52 -11.32
N ARG A 116 2.44 22.59 -10.42
CA ARG A 116 3.32 21.44 -10.73
C ARG A 116 2.67 20.54 -11.77
N LEU A 117 1.43 20.12 -11.54
CA LEU A 117 0.70 19.22 -12.43
C LEU A 117 0.51 19.85 -13.82
N TYR A 118 0.19 21.14 -13.88
CA TYR A 118 0.08 21.87 -15.13
C TYR A 118 1.40 21.90 -15.92
N ARG A 119 2.54 22.11 -15.23
CA ARG A 119 3.86 22.04 -15.86
C ARG A 119 4.23 20.66 -16.38
N MET A 120 3.76 19.60 -15.70
CA MET A 120 4.08 18.21 -16.06
C MET A 120 3.17 17.67 -17.17
N PHE A 121 1.90 17.97 -17.12
CA PHE A 121 0.86 17.30 -17.92
C PHE A 121 0.01 18.28 -18.76
N GLY A 122 0.27 19.59 -18.66
CA GLY A 122 -0.51 20.59 -19.37
C GLY A 122 -1.95 20.63 -18.88
N THR A 123 -2.91 20.55 -19.80
CA THR A 123 -4.34 20.55 -19.52
C THR A 123 -4.94 19.14 -19.43
N GLU A 124 -4.13 18.11 -19.56
CA GLU A 124 -4.60 16.73 -19.44
C GLU A 124 -5.04 16.44 -18.01
N SER A 125 -6.21 15.87 -17.83
CA SER A 125 -6.82 15.58 -16.53
C SER A 125 -7.41 14.17 -16.48
N THR A 126 -7.70 13.71 -15.27
CA THR A 126 -8.31 12.41 -15.00
C THR A 126 -9.15 12.46 -13.73
N ASP A 127 -10.30 11.81 -13.75
CA ASP A 127 -11.18 11.69 -12.56
C ASP A 127 -10.73 10.57 -11.60
N ASN A 128 -9.68 9.84 -11.94
CA ASN A 128 -9.17 8.72 -11.15
C ASN A 128 -7.95 9.10 -10.27
N LEU A 129 -7.58 10.39 -10.19
CA LEU A 129 -6.46 10.86 -9.38
C LEU A 129 -6.95 11.90 -8.36
N TYR A 130 -6.89 11.50 -7.10
CA TYR A 130 -7.34 12.29 -5.97
C TYR A 130 -6.16 12.81 -5.15
N PHE A 131 -6.24 14.05 -4.71
CA PHE A 131 -5.22 14.69 -3.88
C PHE A 131 -5.79 15.14 -2.55
N SER A 132 -4.97 15.00 -1.49
CA SER A 132 -5.18 15.68 -0.23
C SER A 132 -3.86 16.31 0.23
N VAL A 133 -3.94 17.53 0.74
CA VAL A 133 -2.79 18.26 1.33
C VAL A 133 -2.81 18.19 2.86
N SER A 134 -3.77 17.46 3.43
CA SER A 134 -3.86 17.19 4.86
C SER A 134 -4.36 15.77 5.11
N ALA A 135 -3.90 15.18 6.19
CA ALA A 135 -4.36 13.89 6.68
C ALA A 135 -4.19 13.82 8.19
N SER A 136 -4.95 12.95 8.84
CA SER A 136 -4.72 12.59 10.24
C SER A 136 -3.42 11.81 10.40
N GLN A 137 -3.00 11.63 11.66
CA GLN A 137 -1.84 10.79 11.96
C GLN A 137 -2.24 9.31 11.98
N LEU A 138 -1.28 8.44 11.76
CA LEU A 138 -1.47 7.01 11.85
C LEU A 138 -1.81 6.62 13.31
N GLY A 139 -2.82 5.76 13.46
CA GLY A 139 -3.35 5.42 14.80
C GLY A 139 -4.24 6.51 15.42
N ASN A 140 -4.42 7.63 14.73
CA ASN A 140 -5.28 8.74 15.16
C ASN A 140 -6.12 9.30 13.99
N GLY A 141 -6.76 8.38 13.24
CA GLY A 141 -7.73 8.71 12.20
C GLY A 141 -7.26 8.49 10.75
N LEU A 142 -5.96 8.33 10.47
CA LEU A 142 -5.49 8.05 9.10
C LEU A 142 -5.98 6.69 8.60
N ASP A 143 -5.95 5.67 9.46
CA ASP A 143 -6.39 4.32 9.10
C ASP A 143 -7.85 4.33 8.62
N GLU A 144 -8.72 5.07 9.33
CA GLU A 144 -10.14 5.24 8.99
C GLU A 144 -10.32 6.06 7.71
N GLN A 145 -9.52 7.12 7.52
CA GLN A 145 -9.53 7.93 6.31
C GLN A 145 -9.17 7.12 5.07
N LEU A 146 -8.11 6.31 5.15
CA LEU A 146 -7.68 5.42 4.06
C LEU A 146 -8.71 4.33 3.78
N ALA A 147 -9.24 3.69 4.84
CA ALA A 147 -10.26 2.65 4.71
C ALA A 147 -11.54 3.19 4.06
N ARG A 148 -11.98 4.38 4.46
CA ARG A 148 -13.14 5.06 3.88
C ARG A 148 -12.90 5.36 2.40
N PHE A 149 -11.76 5.95 2.04
CA PHE A 149 -11.43 6.24 0.64
C PHE A 149 -11.47 4.99 -0.23
N VAL A 150 -10.85 3.89 0.21
CA VAL A 150 -10.85 2.61 -0.53
C VAL A 150 -12.26 2.00 -0.60
N ALA A 151 -13.10 2.21 0.44
CA ALA A 151 -14.49 1.75 0.42
C ALA A 151 -15.34 2.52 -0.61
N GLU A 152 -15.10 3.82 -0.77
CA GLU A 152 -15.77 4.69 -1.74
C GLU A 152 -15.22 4.48 -3.18
N HIS A 153 -13.93 4.11 -3.32
CA HIS A 153 -13.24 3.89 -4.59
C HIS A 153 -12.70 2.46 -4.69
N LYS A 154 -13.56 1.52 -5.06
CA LYS A 154 -13.27 0.06 -5.08
C LYS A 154 -12.15 -0.36 -6.04
N ASP A 155 -11.83 0.44 -7.03
CA ASP A 155 -10.76 0.23 -8.01
C ASP A 155 -9.43 0.91 -7.61
N THR A 156 -9.30 1.35 -6.35
CA THR A 156 -8.05 1.93 -5.84
C THR A 156 -6.89 0.95 -6.01
N LYS A 157 -5.83 1.41 -6.69
CA LYS A 157 -4.63 0.63 -6.99
C LYS A 157 -3.39 1.17 -6.33
N LEU A 158 -3.34 2.50 -6.12
CA LEU A 158 -2.16 3.18 -5.60
C LEU A 158 -2.56 4.21 -4.56
N ILE A 159 -1.85 4.19 -3.43
CA ILE A 159 -1.87 5.26 -2.44
C ILE A 159 -0.44 5.77 -2.27
N ILE A 160 -0.23 7.07 -2.36
CA ILE A 160 1.06 7.73 -2.14
C ILE A 160 0.95 8.61 -0.91
N ILE A 161 1.89 8.47 0.02
CA ILE A 161 2.02 9.34 1.21
C ILE A 161 3.35 10.12 1.09
N ASP A 162 3.25 11.40 0.80
CA ASP A 162 4.39 12.32 0.63
C ASP A 162 4.28 13.48 1.65
N THR A 163 4.87 13.39 2.83
CA THR A 163 5.85 12.40 3.28
C THR A 163 5.35 11.58 4.47
N LEU A 164 5.96 10.42 4.67
CA LEU A 164 5.70 9.56 5.84
C LEU A 164 5.85 10.31 7.17
N GLN A 165 6.78 11.26 7.27
CA GLN A 165 7.01 12.05 8.49
C GLN A 165 5.78 12.86 8.93
N LYS A 166 4.91 13.26 8.01
CA LYS A 166 3.71 14.07 8.32
C LYS A 166 2.58 13.26 8.95
N VAL A 167 2.57 11.97 8.76
CA VAL A 167 1.55 11.06 9.29
C VAL A 167 2.00 10.27 10.53
N ARG A 168 3.26 10.45 10.94
CA ARG A 168 3.76 9.88 12.20
C ARG A 168 3.16 10.63 13.40
N GLU A 169 2.89 9.91 14.48
CA GLU A 169 2.52 10.55 15.73
C GLU A 169 3.61 11.50 16.23
N VAL A 170 3.24 12.73 16.50
CA VAL A 170 4.08 13.70 17.20
C VAL A 170 3.84 13.51 18.68
N GLY A 171 4.54 12.59 19.33
CA GLY A 171 4.34 12.33 20.75
C GLY A 171 5.55 11.70 21.41
N GLY A 172 6.28 12.51 22.20
CA GLY A 172 7.25 12.10 23.19
C GLY A 172 8.68 11.90 22.70
N ASP A 173 9.64 12.09 23.62
CA ASP A 173 11.10 11.97 23.43
C ASP A 173 11.60 10.56 23.06
N ASN A 174 10.70 9.64 22.78
CA ASN A 174 10.99 8.28 22.33
C ASN A 174 10.70 8.14 20.81
N TYR A 175 11.59 8.69 19.97
CA TYR A 175 11.79 8.18 18.62
C TYR A 175 12.34 6.75 18.73
N SER A 176 11.49 5.79 19.08
CA SER A 176 11.91 4.42 19.20
C SER A 176 11.73 3.74 17.83
N TYR A 177 12.76 3.03 17.40
CA TYR A 177 12.74 2.12 16.26
C TYR A 177 11.52 1.18 16.27
N ALA A 178 11.03 0.83 17.47
CA ALA A 178 9.83 0.04 17.68
C ALA A 178 8.55 0.72 17.15
N ASN A 179 8.44 2.05 17.28
CA ASN A 179 7.27 2.79 16.78
C ASN A 179 7.26 2.84 15.24
N ASP A 180 8.42 3.07 14.62
CA ASP A 180 8.55 3.04 13.16
C ASP A 180 8.20 1.66 12.58
N TYR A 181 8.61 0.59 13.25
CA TYR A 181 8.26 -0.77 12.86
C TYR A 181 6.74 -1.02 12.93
N GLN A 182 6.06 -0.57 13.98
CA GLN A 182 4.61 -0.71 14.11
C GLN A 182 3.85 0.08 13.05
N ILE A 183 4.30 1.30 12.74
CA ILE A 183 3.75 2.13 11.66
C ILE A 183 3.84 1.38 10.32
N MET A 184 5.02 0.86 10.00
CA MET A 184 5.25 0.11 8.77
C MET A 184 4.42 -1.17 8.71
N ALA A 185 4.29 -1.90 9.83
CA ALA A 185 3.50 -3.11 9.91
C ALA A 185 2.00 -2.84 9.66
N ARG A 186 1.44 -1.76 10.22
CA ARG A 186 0.04 -1.34 9.99
C ARG A 186 -0.20 -0.97 8.53
N LEU A 187 0.64 -0.12 7.96
CA LEU A 187 0.53 0.30 6.57
C LEU A 187 0.68 -0.88 5.60
N LYS A 188 1.60 -1.80 5.90
CA LYS A 188 1.76 -3.03 5.14
C LYS A 188 0.51 -3.91 5.22
N SER A 189 -0.02 -4.14 6.42
CA SER A 189 -1.23 -4.94 6.61
C SER A 189 -2.42 -4.34 5.86
N PHE A 190 -2.55 -3.01 5.86
CA PHE A 190 -3.58 -2.30 5.10
C PHE A 190 -3.43 -2.53 3.59
N ALA A 191 -2.23 -2.34 3.03
CA ALA A 191 -1.97 -2.56 1.61
C ALA A 191 -2.22 -4.01 1.17
N ASP A 192 -1.79 -4.98 1.98
CA ASP A 192 -1.98 -6.40 1.71
C ASP A 192 -3.48 -6.80 1.78
N ALA A 193 -4.23 -6.30 2.77
CA ALA A 193 -5.66 -6.57 2.94
C ALA A 193 -6.50 -6.05 1.75
N HIS A 194 -6.10 -4.92 1.17
CA HIS A 194 -6.82 -4.31 0.05
C HIS A 194 -6.21 -4.63 -1.33
N GLY A 195 -5.08 -5.36 -1.38
CA GLY A 195 -4.42 -5.74 -2.62
C GLY A 195 -3.93 -4.55 -3.45
N LEU A 196 -3.58 -3.43 -2.81
CA LEU A 196 -3.12 -2.19 -3.43
C LEU A 196 -1.62 -1.96 -3.24
N CYS A 197 -1.07 -1.01 -4.00
CA CYS A 197 0.28 -0.50 -3.81
C CYS A 197 0.27 0.73 -2.91
N LEU A 198 1.13 0.75 -1.90
CA LEU A 198 1.33 1.88 -1.01
C LEU A 198 2.77 2.38 -1.14
N LEU A 199 2.95 3.60 -1.61
CA LEU A 199 4.24 4.27 -1.74
C LEU A 199 4.42 5.31 -0.63
N LEU A 200 5.45 5.15 0.16
CA LEU A 200 5.80 6.03 1.28
C LEU A 200 7.05 6.82 0.93
N VAL A 201 6.92 8.14 0.79
CA VAL A 201 8.07 9.01 0.56
C VAL A 201 8.72 9.34 1.91
N HIS A 202 10.02 9.09 2.01
CA HIS A 202 10.80 9.37 3.20
C HIS A 202 12.01 10.27 2.88
N HIS A 203 12.25 11.28 3.72
CA HIS A 203 13.41 12.15 3.61
C HIS A 203 14.54 11.60 4.48
N THR A 204 15.65 11.20 3.85
CA THR A 204 16.86 10.86 4.59
C THR A 204 17.46 12.11 5.23
N ARG A 205 17.97 12.00 6.46
CA ARG A 205 18.69 13.10 7.12
C ARG A 205 19.99 13.35 6.36
N LYS A 206 20.38 14.64 6.26
CA LYS A 206 21.75 15.02 5.93
C LYS A 206 22.61 14.77 7.18
N GLN A 207 22.99 13.53 7.46
CA GLN A 207 24.14 13.29 8.31
C GLN A 207 25.36 13.29 7.40
N ASN A 208 26.43 14.00 7.81
CA ASN A 208 27.77 13.75 7.31
C ASN A 208 28.20 12.40 7.88
N ALA A 209 27.73 11.33 7.26
CA ALA A 209 28.20 10.00 7.57
C ALA A 209 29.45 9.77 6.73
N ASP A 210 30.53 9.36 7.38
CA ASP A 210 31.76 8.92 6.71
C ASP A 210 31.51 7.64 5.92
N ASP A 211 30.37 6.97 6.12
CA ASP A 211 29.91 5.81 5.36
C ASP A 211 28.52 6.03 4.74
N LYS A 212 28.38 5.71 3.45
CA LYS A 212 27.14 5.85 2.70
C LYS A 212 26.01 4.94 3.21
N PHE A 213 26.32 3.89 3.98
CA PHE A 213 25.36 2.95 4.55
C PHE A 213 24.70 3.45 5.83
N ASP A 214 25.29 4.41 6.55
CA ASP A 214 24.70 5.02 7.74
C ASP A 214 23.55 6.00 7.45
N MET A 215 23.28 6.26 6.17
CA MET A 215 22.21 7.18 5.75
C MET A 215 20.81 6.55 5.77
N ILE A 216 20.68 5.26 6.03
CA ILE A 216 19.42 4.49 5.89
C ILE A 216 18.81 4.15 7.27
N SER A 217 19.50 4.47 8.34
CA SER A 217 19.02 4.25 9.73
C SER A 217 18.23 5.44 10.29
#